data_85fc752f462b2e3ecc401c995de0f14e
#
_entry.id   85fc752f462b2e3ecc401c995de0f14e
#
_cell.length_a   1.000
_cell.length_b   1.000
_cell.length_c   1.000
_cell.angle_alpha   90.00
_cell.angle_beta   90.00
_cell.angle_gamma   90.00
#
_symmetry.space_group_name_H-M   'P 1'
#
loop_
_entity.id
_entity.type
_entity.pdbx_description
1 polymer ?
#
loop_
_entity_poly.entity_id
_entity_poly.type
_entity_poly.pdbx_seq_one_letter_code
_entity_poly.pdbx_strand_id
1 'polypeptide(L)'
;MNRISFNKSAAMGAGLLTLAAIIAAPANAGECPANQIKAGVRASGEMTPKDVTDTELSAVDLGPEIDGLDGRRLRFRKLVVQPGGVVPWHDHADRPALIMTAEGEITEFRSDCKVGVVHKAGDISKESAGVKHWWKNEGDKPAILFAADIKNDN
;
A
#
# COMPACT_ATOMS: atom_id res chain seq x y z
N MET A 1 5.73 -35.22 -78.47
CA MET A 1 5.05 -35.37 -77.14
C MET A 1 5.99 -34.80 -76.09
N ASN A 2 5.75 -33.52 -75.74
CA ASN A 2 6.60 -32.81 -74.75
C ASN A 2 5.97 -32.92 -73.37
N ARG A 3 6.74 -33.43 -72.40
CA ARG A 3 6.35 -33.39 -70.97
C ARG A 3 6.97 -32.15 -70.33
N ILE A 4 6.12 -31.28 -69.84
CA ILE A 4 6.50 -30.11 -69.05
C ILE A 4 6.51 -30.52 -67.57
N SER A 5 7.71 -30.47 -66.96
CA SER A 5 7.90 -30.71 -65.52
C SER A 5 7.76 -29.39 -64.76
N PHE A 6 6.79 -29.29 -63.85
CA PHE A 6 6.63 -28.16 -62.93
C PHE A 6 7.35 -28.45 -61.61
N ASN A 7 8.42 -27.71 -61.39
CA ASN A 7 9.12 -27.72 -60.08
C ASN A 7 8.41 -26.73 -59.17
N LYS A 8 7.80 -27.22 -58.10
CA LYS A 8 7.24 -26.38 -57.03
C LYS A 8 8.28 -26.24 -55.92
N SER A 9 8.97 -25.11 -55.88
CA SER A 9 9.79 -24.74 -54.75
C SER A 9 8.88 -24.12 -53.63
N ALA A 10 8.70 -24.83 -52.56
CA ALA A 10 8.04 -24.32 -51.36
C ALA A 10 9.08 -23.59 -50.52
N ALA A 11 8.98 -22.27 -50.41
CA ALA A 11 9.76 -21.46 -49.48
C ALA A 11 9.08 -21.52 -48.09
N MET A 12 9.69 -22.24 -47.16
CA MET A 12 9.31 -22.19 -45.74
C MET A 12 9.89 -20.93 -45.11
N GLY A 13 9.05 -19.92 -44.94
CA GLY A 13 9.40 -18.74 -44.12
C GLY A 13 9.35 -19.07 -42.65
N ALA A 14 10.51 -19.16 -42.00
CA ALA A 14 10.63 -19.28 -40.56
C ALA A 14 10.35 -17.88 -39.91
N GLY A 15 9.12 -17.67 -39.42
CA GLY A 15 8.78 -16.49 -38.62
C GLY A 15 9.40 -16.62 -37.22
N LEU A 16 10.40 -15.80 -36.91
CA LEU A 16 10.88 -15.63 -35.54
C LEU A 16 9.82 -14.86 -34.73
N LEU A 17 9.08 -15.56 -33.88
CA LEU A 17 8.30 -14.91 -32.82
C LEU A 17 9.27 -14.48 -31.70
N THR A 18 9.61 -13.18 -31.67
CA THR A 18 10.29 -12.58 -30.51
C THR A 18 9.28 -12.42 -29.41
N LEU A 19 9.35 -13.29 -28.40
CA LEU A 19 8.61 -13.17 -27.16
C LEU A 19 9.23 -12.01 -26.36
N ALA A 20 8.64 -10.82 -26.42
CA ALA A 20 9.04 -9.72 -25.54
C ALA A 20 8.62 -10.09 -24.10
N ALA A 21 9.60 -10.49 -23.27
CA ALA A 21 9.38 -10.64 -21.85
C ALA A 21 9.12 -9.25 -21.26
N ILE A 22 7.87 -8.97 -20.90
CA ILE A 22 7.50 -7.80 -20.10
C ILE A 22 8.06 -8.10 -18.70
N ILE A 23 9.22 -7.56 -18.39
CA ILE A 23 9.73 -7.51 -17.01
C ILE A 23 8.84 -6.52 -16.28
N ALA A 24 7.79 -7.01 -15.61
CA ALA A 24 7.06 -6.22 -14.65
C ALA A 24 8.06 -5.85 -13.53
N ALA A 25 8.47 -4.58 -13.46
CA ALA A 25 9.15 -4.07 -12.28
C ALA A 25 8.24 -4.35 -11.07
N PRO A 26 8.79 -4.81 -9.92
CA PRO A 26 7.97 -4.91 -8.72
C PRO A 26 7.36 -3.53 -8.49
N ALA A 27 6.04 -3.44 -8.56
CA ALA A 27 5.35 -2.26 -8.08
C ALA A 27 5.74 -2.16 -6.60
N ASN A 28 6.43 -1.08 -6.21
CA ASN A 28 6.57 -0.70 -4.80
C ASN A 28 5.19 -0.21 -4.37
N ALA A 29 4.28 -1.17 -4.23
CA ALA A 29 2.91 -0.93 -3.87
C ALA A 29 2.90 -0.32 -2.47
N GLY A 30 2.44 0.92 -2.37
CA GLY A 30 2.29 1.60 -1.09
C GLY A 30 3.57 2.24 -0.52
N GLU A 31 4.63 2.46 -1.29
CA GLU A 31 5.82 3.21 -0.83
C GLU A 31 6.01 4.52 -1.60
N CYS A 32 6.62 5.52 -0.93
CA CYS A 32 7.01 6.75 -1.61
C CYS A 32 8.01 6.46 -2.73
N PRO A 33 7.78 6.93 -3.97
CA PRO A 33 8.76 6.76 -5.04
C PRO A 33 10.13 7.31 -4.64
N ALA A 34 11.21 6.58 -4.90
CA ALA A 34 12.56 6.90 -4.43
C ALA A 34 13.01 8.33 -4.79
N ASN A 35 12.62 8.83 -5.96
CA ASN A 35 12.91 10.19 -6.42
C ASN A 35 12.01 11.28 -5.80
N GLN A 36 11.00 10.89 -5.02
CA GLN A 36 10.08 11.79 -4.31
C GLN A 36 10.35 11.84 -2.79
N ILE A 37 11.24 10.98 -2.28
CA ILE A 37 11.63 10.97 -0.88
C ILE A 37 12.43 12.24 -0.56
N LYS A 38 12.00 12.98 0.45
CA LYS A 38 12.71 14.11 1.02
C LYS A 38 12.21 14.39 2.44
N ALA A 39 13.07 14.30 3.43
CA ALA A 39 12.71 14.58 4.81
C ALA A 39 12.09 15.98 5.00
N GLY A 40 11.03 16.06 5.80
CA GLY A 40 10.40 17.31 6.22
C GLY A 40 9.69 18.10 5.12
N VAL A 41 9.30 17.47 4.02
CA VAL A 41 8.54 18.17 2.95
C VAL A 41 7.13 18.54 3.37
N ARG A 42 6.58 17.85 4.38
CA ARG A 42 5.25 18.14 4.93
C ARG A 42 5.36 18.20 6.45
N ALA A 43 5.08 19.37 7.02
CA ALA A 43 5.18 19.62 8.46
C ALA A 43 3.86 19.35 9.19
N SER A 44 2.74 19.32 8.48
CA SER A 44 1.38 19.10 9.01
C SER A 44 0.48 18.54 7.92
N GLY A 45 -0.72 18.11 8.32
CA GLY A 45 -1.77 17.65 7.43
C GLY A 45 -3.14 17.90 8.02
N GLU A 46 -4.16 17.22 7.53
CA GLU A 46 -5.51 17.29 8.09
C GLU A 46 -5.50 16.75 9.52
N MET A 47 -5.99 17.56 10.48
CA MET A 47 -5.95 17.23 11.91
C MET A 47 -7.27 16.64 12.43
N THR A 48 -8.35 16.80 11.67
CA THR A 48 -9.68 16.37 12.09
C THR A 48 -10.09 15.09 11.37
N PRO A 49 -10.45 14.02 12.11
CA PRO A 49 -11.01 12.83 11.49
C PRO A 49 -12.34 13.19 10.81
N LYS A 50 -12.57 12.62 9.63
CA LYS A 50 -13.78 12.86 8.87
C LYS A 50 -14.25 11.56 8.21
N ASP A 51 -15.52 11.24 8.33
CA ASP A 51 -16.17 10.12 7.65
C ASP A 51 -15.35 8.82 7.70
N VAL A 52 -14.74 8.56 8.86
CA VAL A 52 -13.93 7.38 9.15
C VAL A 52 -14.44 6.69 10.41
N THR A 53 -14.56 5.38 10.35
CA THR A 53 -14.75 4.52 11.52
C THR A 53 -13.51 3.68 11.74
N ASP A 54 -13.10 3.51 13.00
CA ASP A 54 -11.98 2.69 13.42
C ASP A 54 -12.47 1.74 14.52
N THR A 55 -12.44 0.44 14.23
CA THR A 55 -12.98 -0.60 15.11
C THR A 55 -11.87 -1.58 15.46
N GLU A 56 -11.56 -1.72 16.75
CA GLU A 56 -10.72 -2.81 17.24
C GLU A 56 -11.49 -4.13 17.12
N LEU A 57 -10.94 -5.07 16.37
CA LEU A 57 -11.54 -6.39 16.13
C LEU A 57 -11.04 -7.41 17.15
N SER A 58 -9.76 -7.33 17.52
CA SER A 58 -9.12 -8.21 18.49
C SER A 58 -7.81 -7.61 18.97
N ALA A 59 -7.34 -8.07 20.14
CA ALA A 59 -6.02 -7.74 20.67
C ALA A 59 -5.45 -8.88 21.50
N VAL A 60 -4.12 -8.90 21.61
CA VAL A 60 -3.35 -9.78 22.51
C VAL A 60 -2.51 -8.91 23.43
N ASP A 61 -2.62 -9.10 24.74
CA ASP A 61 -1.72 -8.48 25.71
C ASP A 61 -0.33 -9.12 25.57
N LEU A 62 0.69 -8.30 25.34
CA LEU A 62 2.03 -8.81 25.07
C LEU A 62 2.87 -9.04 26.34
N GLY A 63 2.55 -8.40 27.47
CA GLY A 63 3.29 -8.57 28.72
C GLY A 63 3.37 -10.03 29.19
N PRO A 64 2.26 -10.80 29.22
CA PRO A 64 2.30 -12.22 29.56
C PRO A 64 3.03 -13.11 28.54
N GLU A 65 3.18 -12.65 27.31
CA GLU A 65 3.73 -13.45 26.21
C GLU A 65 5.22 -13.17 25.95
N ILE A 66 5.66 -11.93 26.22
CA ILE A 66 7.02 -11.48 25.88
C ILE A 66 7.56 -10.57 26.98
N ASP A 67 8.68 -10.94 27.58
CA ASP A 67 9.37 -10.14 28.60
C ASP A 67 9.67 -8.72 28.12
N GLY A 68 9.36 -7.72 28.92
CA GLY A 68 9.62 -6.30 28.64
C GLY A 68 8.57 -5.62 27.78
N LEU A 69 7.46 -6.30 27.46
CA LEU A 69 6.33 -5.72 26.74
C LEU A 69 5.09 -5.47 27.59
N ASP A 70 5.26 -5.27 28.90
CA ASP A 70 4.18 -4.90 29.81
C ASP A 70 3.48 -3.62 29.34
N GLY A 71 2.14 -3.62 29.37
CA GLY A 71 1.33 -2.50 28.89
C GLY A 71 1.33 -2.31 27.37
N ARG A 72 1.84 -3.27 26.62
CA ARG A 72 1.76 -3.31 25.16
C ARG A 72 0.74 -4.33 24.69
N ARG A 73 -0.04 -3.95 23.65
CA ARG A 73 -0.99 -4.86 22.99
C ARG A 73 -0.74 -4.93 21.50
N LEU A 74 -0.70 -6.13 20.96
CA LEU A 74 -0.85 -6.35 19.53
C LEU A 74 -2.33 -6.28 19.19
N ARG A 75 -2.74 -5.24 18.46
CA ARG A 75 -4.13 -5.03 18.06
C ARG A 75 -4.35 -5.33 16.58
N PHE A 76 -5.54 -5.80 16.27
CA PHE A 76 -6.02 -5.89 14.91
C PHE A 76 -7.29 -5.05 14.76
N ARG A 77 -7.29 -4.11 13.82
CA ARG A 77 -8.35 -3.11 13.64
C ARG A 77 -8.84 -3.09 12.21
N LYS A 78 -10.10 -2.66 12.04
CA LYS A 78 -10.69 -2.35 10.75
C LYS A 78 -11.03 -0.87 10.70
N LEU A 79 -10.54 -0.18 9.68
CA LEU A 79 -10.94 1.19 9.36
C LEU A 79 -11.81 1.15 8.10
N VAL A 80 -12.88 1.95 8.10
CA VAL A 80 -13.70 2.22 6.91
C VAL A 80 -13.66 3.72 6.68
N VAL A 81 -13.08 4.13 5.57
CA VAL A 81 -12.93 5.55 5.20
C VAL A 81 -13.83 5.82 4.00
N GLN A 82 -14.89 6.58 4.20
CA GLN A 82 -15.85 6.93 3.16
C GLN A 82 -15.21 7.86 2.11
N PRO A 83 -15.80 8.02 0.91
CA PRO A 83 -15.36 9.01 -0.06
C PRO A 83 -15.21 10.40 0.56
N GLY A 84 -14.06 11.05 0.38
CA GLY A 84 -13.71 12.30 1.03
C GLY A 84 -13.34 12.21 2.51
N GLY A 85 -13.35 11.00 3.08
CA GLY A 85 -12.99 10.73 4.48
C GLY A 85 -11.50 10.89 4.75
N VAL A 86 -11.16 11.15 6.02
CA VAL A 86 -9.81 11.50 6.48
C VAL A 86 -9.44 10.70 7.72
N VAL A 87 -8.27 10.04 7.70
CA VAL A 87 -7.54 9.62 8.89
C VAL A 87 -6.56 10.75 9.22
N PRO A 88 -6.65 11.39 10.40
CA PRO A 88 -5.94 12.63 10.68
C PRO A 88 -4.44 12.45 10.80
N TRP A 89 -3.71 13.58 10.74
CA TRP A 89 -2.25 13.63 10.92
C TRP A 89 -1.81 13.02 12.25
N HIS A 90 -0.92 12.04 12.20
CA HIS A 90 -0.37 11.35 13.36
C HIS A 90 1.01 10.75 13.06
N ASP A 91 1.64 10.11 14.03
CA ASP A 91 2.88 9.36 13.87
C ASP A 91 2.78 7.95 14.47
N HIS A 92 3.83 7.17 14.20
CA HIS A 92 3.99 5.81 14.69
C HIS A 92 5.28 5.61 15.51
N ALA A 93 5.77 6.68 16.17
CA ALA A 93 7.01 6.65 16.95
C ALA A 93 6.98 5.57 18.04
N ASP A 94 5.80 5.34 18.62
CA ASP A 94 5.55 4.44 19.74
C ASP A 94 4.56 3.30 19.41
N ARG A 95 4.06 3.30 18.19
CA ARG A 95 2.99 2.42 17.73
C ARG A 95 3.25 1.91 16.32
N PRO A 96 4.29 1.07 16.10
CA PRO A 96 4.54 0.51 14.79
C PRO A 96 3.33 -0.29 14.29
N ALA A 97 3.07 -0.20 12.98
CA ALA A 97 1.91 -0.84 12.37
C ALA A 97 2.21 -1.37 10.97
N LEU A 98 1.42 -2.37 10.57
CA LEU A 98 1.24 -2.79 9.19
C LEU A 98 -0.22 -2.51 8.83
N ILE A 99 -0.44 -1.82 7.72
CA ILE A 99 -1.79 -1.47 7.25
C ILE A 99 -1.98 -2.03 5.85
N MET A 100 -2.97 -2.91 5.70
CA MET A 100 -3.38 -3.45 4.40
C MET A 100 -4.62 -2.73 3.91
N THR A 101 -4.58 -2.20 2.71
CA THR A 101 -5.79 -1.79 1.98
C THR A 101 -6.47 -3.05 1.46
N ALA A 102 -7.64 -3.40 2.02
CA ALA A 102 -8.38 -4.59 1.66
C ALA A 102 -9.33 -4.35 0.49
N GLU A 103 -9.96 -3.16 0.46
CA GLU A 103 -10.90 -2.77 -0.59
C GLU A 103 -10.76 -1.28 -0.91
N GLY A 104 -11.05 -0.91 -2.16
CA GLY A 104 -10.97 0.46 -2.64
C GLY A 104 -9.53 0.93 -2.83
N GLU A 105 -9.35 2.23 -2.70
CA GLU A 105 -8.04 2.89 -2.71
C GLU A 105 -8.04 4.07 -1.73
N ILE A 106 -6.86 4.44 -1.25
CA ILE A 106 -6.69 5.57 -0.34
C ILE A 106 -5.33 6.21 -0.56
N THR A 107 -5.24 7.54 -0.41
CA THR A 107 -4.00 8.28 -0.58
C THR A 107 -3.40 8.60 0.79
N GLU A 108 -2.14 8.22 0.99
CA GLU A 108 -1.31 8.58 2.14
C GLU A 108 -0.46 9.81 1.82
N PHE A 109 -0.44 10.78 2.72
CA PHE A 109 0.36 12.00 2.65
C PHE A 109 1.40 12.01 3.78
N ARG A 110 2.63 11.62 3.45
CA ARG A 110 3.74 11.42 4.39
C ARG A 110 4.59 12.69 4.55
N SER A 111 5.20 12.86 5.73
CA SER A 111 6.14 13.94 6.03
C SER A 111 7.45 13.87 5.24
N ASP A 112 7.78 12.71 4.70
CA ASP A 112 9.00 12.41 3.95
C ASP A 112 8.77 12.16 2.45
N CYS A 113 7.54 12.38 1.95
CA CYS A 113 7.20 12.17 0.54
C CYS A 113 6.57 13.41 -0.09
N LYS A 114 7.12 13.86 -1.23
CA LYS A 114 6.65 15.06 -1.93
C LYS A 114 5.27 14.88 -2.56
N VAL A 115 4.88 13.65 -2.86
CA VAL A 115 3.61 13.30 -3.50
C VAL A 115 2.73 12.51 -2.54
N GLY A 116 1.44 12.44 -2.81
CA GLY A 116 0.55 11.46 -2.19
C GLY A 116 0.89 10.06 -2.70
N VAL A 117 0.89 9.08 -1.82
CA VAL A 117 1.11 7.67 -2.14
C VAL A 117 -0.24 6.97 -2.18
N VAL A 118 -0.64 6.49 -3.36
CA VAL A 118 -1.91 5.78 -3.50
C VAL A 118 -1.72 4.31 -3.14
N HIS A 119 -2.50 3.84 -2.18
CA HIS A 119 -2.59 2.44 -1.79
C HIS A 119 -3.86 1.83 -2.36
N LYS A 120 -3.74 0.75 -3.11
CA LYS A 120 -4.84 0.00 -3.71
C LYS A 120 -5.09 -1.30 -2.95
N ALA A 121 -6.21 -1.92 -3.22
CA ALA A 121 -6.53 -3.23 -2.65
C ALA A 121 -5.39 -4.24 -2.87
N GLY A 122 -4.90 -4.82 -1.77
CA GLY A 122 -3.75 -5.71 -1.69
C GLY A 122 -2.43 -5.04 -1.28
N ASP A 123 -2.35 -3.70 -1.30
CA ASP A 123 -1.14 -2.98 -0.89
C ASP A 123 -0.99 -2.97 0.63
N ILE A 124 0.26 -3.02 1.10
CA ILE A 124 0.60 -2.97 2.53
C ILE A 124 1.53 -1.78 2.78
N SER A 125 1.12 -0.89 3.67
CA SER A 125 1.98 0.17 4.22
C SER A 125 2.66 -0.28 5.51
N LYS A 126 3.93 0.08 5.67
CA LYS A 126 4.70 -0.10 6.90
C LYS A 126 4.80 1.24 7.63
N GLU A 127 4.23 1.28 8.81
CA GLU A 127 4.19 2.48 9.63
C GLU A 127 5.17 2.34 10.79
N SER A 128 6.17 3.21 10.84
CA SER A 128 7.24 3.16 11.83
C SER A 128 7.68 4.54 12.28
N ALA A 129 8.56 4.58 13.29
CA ALA A 129 9.09 5.84 13.81
C ALA A 129 9.77 6.69 12.73
N GLY A 130 9.67 8.02 12.87
CA GLY A 130 10.34 9.00 12.02
C GLY A 130 9.49 9.55 10.87
N VAL A 131 8.32 8.96 10.59
CA VAL A 131 7.38 9.44 9.59
C VAL A 131 6.06 9.82 10.25
N LYS A 132 5.59 11.03 9.96
CA LYS A 132 4.22 11.49 10.27
C LYS A 132 3.42 11.49 9.00
N HIS A 133 2.13 11.24 9.09
CA HIS A 133 1.26 11.17 7.93
C HIS A 133 -0.22 11.37 8.26
N TRP A 134 -1.01 11.48 7.23
CA TRP A 134 -2.46 11.44 7.24
C TRP A 134 -2.96 10.77 5.95
N TRP A 135 -4.20 10.29 5.96
CA TRP A 135 -4.76 9.59 4.82
C TRP A 135 -6.08 10.22 4.40
N LYS A 136 -6.34 10.19 3.08
CA LYS A 136 -7.59 10.66 2.51
C LYS A 136 -8.10 9.68 1.47
N ASN A 137 -9.36 9.34 1.55
CA ASN A 137 -10.03 8.64 0.47
C ASN A 137 -10.43 9.67 -0.60
N GLU A 138 -9.67 9.71 -1.69
CA GLU A 138 -9.92 10.59 -2.84
C GLU A 138 -10.76 9.90 -3.93
N GLY A 139 -11.11 8.62 -3.73
CA GLY A 139 -11.95 7.83 -4.62
C GLY A 139 -13.45 8.05 -4.39
N ASP A 140 -14.25 7.34 -5.16
CA ASP A 140 -15.73 7.40 -5.15
C ASP A 140 -16.39 6.25 -4.36
N LYS A 141 -15.58 5.33 -3.81
CA LYS A 141 -16.02 4.18 -3.02
C LYS A 141 -15.34 4.18 -1.65
N PRO A 142 -15.93 3.51 -0.64
CA PRO A 142 -15.25 3.33 0.64
C PRO A 142 -13.92 2.61 0.48
N ALA A 143 -12.89 3.06 1.20
CA ALA A 143 -11.66 2.32 1.40
C ALA A 143 -11.76 1.53 2.70
N ILE A 144 -11.44 0.24 2.67
CA ILE A 144 -11.42 -0.64 3.83
C ILE A 144 -9.97 -1.01 4.11
N LEU A 145 -9.51 -0.67 5.33
CA LEU A 145 -8.16 -0.95 5.77
C LEU A 145 -8.20 -1.93 6.95
N PHE A 146 -7.25 -2.85 6.99
CA PHE A 146 -6.93 -3.62 8.19
C PHE A 146 -5.55 -3.21 8.71
N ALA A 147 -5.48 -2.94 9.99
CA ALA A 147 -4.26 -2.51 10.66
C ALA A 147 -3.90 -3.46 11.80
N ALA A 148 -2.67 -3.98 11.77
CA ALA A 148 -2.04 -4.65 12.89
C ALA A 148 -1.03 -3.68 13.50
N ASP A 149 -1.20 -3.30 14.78
CA ASP A 149 -0.29 -2.38 15.47
C ASP A 149 0.06 -2.84 16.88
N ILE A 150 1.20 -2.37 17.39
CA ILE A 150 1.57 -2.55 18.79
C ILE A 150 1.25 -1.25 19.54
N LYS A 151 0.13 -1.25 20.25
CA LYS A 151 -0.30 -0.09 21.04
C LYS A 151 0.35 -0.09 22.42
N ASN A 152 0.76 1.08 22.86
CA ASN A 152 1.11 1.34 24.27
C ASN A 152 -0.16 1.80 25.01
N ASP A 153 -0.48 1.14 26.13
CA ASP A 153 -1.63 1.45 26.97
C ASP A 153 -1.20 2.09 28.32
N ASN A 154 0.11 2.36 28.50
CA ASN A 154 0.68 3.06 29.66
C ASN A 154 0.60 4.58 29.51
#